data_69fd4bdda3e10ef22728b929cdffbcad
#
_entry.id   69fd4bdda3e10ef22728b929cdffbcad
#
_cell.length_a   1.000
_cell.length_b   1.000
_cell.length_c   1.000
_cell.angle_alpha   90.00
_cell.angle_beta   90.00
_cell.angle_gamma   90.00
#
_symmetry.space_group_name_H-M   'P 1'
#
loop_
_entity.id
_entity.type
_entity.pdbx_description
1 polymer ?
#
loop_
_entity_poly.entity_id
_entity_poly.type
_entity_poly.pdbx_seq_one_letter_code
_entity_poly.pdbx_strand_id
1 'polypeptide(L)'
;MPTRREILQGAAALALLSNLGAQGAQAAPAAKSDGYIPETDPLVQRKLSQWQDWKFGIILHWGAYSQKGIVESWSICSEDEPWCARPPGIGYVEYKREYEQLPRTFNPVKFDPDAWARAAHDAGMRYVVFTTKHHDGFCMFDTRQTDYRITAPEVPYHTNKNANVTRALFDAFRERDFGIGAYFSKADWHHPDYWSPRWATPTRNNNYDTRKYPEMWKRFVEFTHAQIEELTTQYGRVDLMWLDAGWVNDQSHPDAKAYGMEVPWSQDIDMSKLAAIARRNQPGIILVNRADGGPYENYRTPEQTVPGKPLPYPWETCMTMGESWSYQPDDKYKSTRELIRTLVEIVSKGGNLLLGVGPTGEGELPATALQRMREIGEWMSVNGSAIHETRVIAPYAEGKLRFTQNKDGAVNAIYLPDADEAQPPANITLGALRPAPGAQVRLLGIDRPLAWRERDGSVNITLPEAARQKARGAAAWTLRFSAVRG
;
A
#
# COMPACT_ATOMS: atom_id res chain seq x y z
N MET A 1 -0.95 17.86 25.18
CA MET A 1 -1.63 17.19 24.04
C MET A 1 -0.95 15.85 23.88
N PRO A 2 -1.67 14.74 23.82
CA PRO A 2 -1.06 13.42 23.72
C PRO A 2 -0.42 13.22 22.35
N THR A 3 0.73 12.56 22.33
CA THR A 3 1.46 12.21 21.10
C THR A 3 0.74 11.11 20.34
N ARG A 4 1.00 10.99 19.00
CA ARG A 4 0.44 9.95 18.13
C ARG A 4 0.59 8.52 18.70
N ARG A 5 1.54 8.32 19.58
CA ARG A 5 1.82 7.05 20.29
C ARG A 5 0.78 6.76 21.40
N GLU A 6 0.21 7.78 22.00
CA GLU A 6 -0.76 7.63 23.12
C GLU A 6 -2.20 7.43 22.63
N ILE A 7 -2.53 7.87 21.42
CA ILE A 7 -3.84 7.64 20.79
C ILE A 7 -4.00 6.18 20.34
N LEU A 8 -2.90 5.44 20.14
CA LEU A 8 -2.91 4.04 19.70
C LEU A 8 -2.98 3.01 20.85
N GLN A 9 -2.92 3.45 22.13
CA GLN A 9 -2.92 2.53 23.28
C GLN A 9 -4.26 2.43 24.04
N GLY A 10 -5.32 3.08 23.58
CA GLY A 10 -6.59 3.24 24.31
C GLY A 10 -7.68 2.20 24.04
N ALA A 11 -7.40 1.04 23.45
CA ALA A 11 -8.43 0.03 23.19
C ALA A 11 -7.97 -1.39 23.52
N ALA A 12 -7.71 -1.68 24.79
CA ALA A 12 -7.61 -3.05 25.30
C ALA A 12 -8.11 -3.11 26.74
N ALA A 13 -9.23 -3.75 26.95
CA ALA A 13 -9.63 -4.57 28.08
C ALA A 13 -11.15 -4.55 28.28
N LEU A 14 -11.81 -5.67 28.06
CA LEU A 14 -12.55 -6.41 29.09
C LEU A 14 -13.23 -7.62 28.44
N ALA A 15 -12.71 -8.78 28.77
CA ALA A 15 -13.38 -10.07 28.62
C ALA A 15 -13.93 -10.48 29.98
N LEU A 16 -15.00 -11.23 30.04
CA LEU A 16 -15.12 -12.48 30.83
C LEU A 16 -16.55 -13.07 30.82
N LEU A 17 -16.57 -14.34 30.52
CA LEU A 17 -17.36 -15.48 31.07
C LEU A 17 -18.69 -15.87 30.44
N SER A 18 -18.58 -17.02 29.76
CA SER A 18 -19.34 -18.28 29.86
C SER A 18 -20.85 -18.30 29.74
N ASN A 19 -21.34 -19.06 28.71
CA ASN A 19 -22.18 -20.26 29.00
C ASN A 19 -22.32 -21.15 27.76
N LEU A 20 -22.18 -22.44 27.96
CA LEU A 20 -22.38 -23.54 27.04
C LEU A 20 -23.84 -23.71 26.68
N GLY A 21 -24.12 -23.88 25.40
CA GLY A 21 -25.42 -24.32 24.89
C GLY A 21 -25.31 -24.58 23.40
N ALA A 22 -25.32 -25.88 23.02
CA ALA A 22 -25.36 -26.32 21.63
C ALA A 22 -26.66 -25.87 20.96
N GLN A 23 -26.56 -25.04 19.93
CA GLN A 23 -27.60 -24.81 18.92
C GLN A 23 -26.95 -24.49 17.57
N GLY A 24 -27.63 -25.00 16.54
CA GLY A 24 -27.26 -25.08 15.13
C GLY A 24 -26.47 -23.91 14.52
N ALA A 25 -25.69 -24.23 13.50
CA ALA A 25 -24.94 -23.30 12.70
C ALA A 25 -25.82 -22.24 12.06
N GLN A 26 -26.08 -21.16 12.80
CA GLN A 26 -26.56 -19.91 12.24
C GLN A 26 -25.36 -19.16 11.68
N ALA A 27 -25.45 -18.75 10.42
CA ALA A 27 -24.51 -17.83 9.81
C ALA A 27 -24.25 -16.65 10.76
N ALA A 28 -22.99 -16.40 11.08
CA ALA A 28 -22.59 -15.27 11.90
C ALA A 28 -23.20 -13.99 11.30
N PRO A 29 -23.77 -13.08 12.10
CA PRO A 29 -24.30 -11.82 11.61
C PRO A 29 -23.14 -11.08 10.91
N ALA A 30 -23.38 -10.65 9.67
CA ALA A 30 -22.45 -9.83 8.92
C ALA A 30 -21.98 -8.68 9.82
N ALA A 31 -20.67 -8.58 10.06
CA ALA A 31 -20.10 -7.44 10.76
C ALA A 31 -20.64 -6.17 10.09
N LYS A 32 -21.13 -5.22 10.89
CA LYS A 32 -21.57 -3.92 10.35
C LYS A 32 -20.44 -3.40 9.47
N SER A 33 -20.73 -3.21 8.18
CA SER A 33 -19.78 -2.56 7.27
C SER A 33 -19.53 -1.16 7.83
N ASP A 34 -18.28 -0.75 7.94
CA ASP A 34 -17.87 0.58 8.37
C ASP A 34 -18.05 1.62 7.23
N GLY A 35 -19.15 1.54 6.51
CA GLY A 35 -19.48 2.39 5.37
C GLY A 35 -18.84 1.95 4.04
N TYR A 36 -18.25 0.76 3.96
CA TYR A 36 -17.75 0.24 2.68
C TYR A 36 -18.92 -0.07 1.72
N ILE A 37 -18.86 0.47 0.51
CA ILE A 37 -19.82 0.25 -0.56
C ILE A 37 -19.20 -0.72 -1.58
N PRO A 38 -19.73 -1.95 -1.73
CA PRO A 38 -19.23 -2.91 -2.70
C PRO A 38 -19.37 -2.39 -4.14
N GLU A 39 -18.35 -2.59 -4.94
CA GLU A 39 -18.37 -2.24 -6.36
C GLU A 39 -19.38 -3.13 -7.12
N THR A 40 -20.11 -2.55 -8.07
CA THR A 40 -21.13 -3.25 -8.86
C THR A 40 -20.75 -3.41 -10.34
N ASP A 41 -19.79 -2.62 -10.85
CA ASP A 41 -19.31 -2.76 -12.23
C ASP A 41 -18.52 -4.08 -12.40
N PRO A 42 -18.97 -4.99 -13.30
CA PRO A 42 -18.29 -6.29 -13.50
C PRO A 42 -16.85 -6.17 -13.99
N LEU A 43 -16.49 -5.10 -14.68
CA LEU A 43 -15.11 -4.88 -15.14
C LEU A 43 -14.20 -4.54 -13.96
N VAL A 44 -14.67 -3.65 -13.08
CA VAL A 44 -13.95 -3.27 -11.87
C VAL A 44 -13.87 -4.44 -10.90
N GLN A 45 -14.95 -5.20 -10.72
CA GLN A 45 -14.96 -6.42 -9.90
C GLN A 45 -13.92 -7.45 -10.36
N ARG A 46 -13.80 -7.68 -11.67
CA ARG A 46 -12.75 -8.57 -12.23
C ARG A 46 -11.36 -8.05 -11.96
N LYS A 47 -11.13 -6.75 -12.15
CA LYS A 47 -9.84 -6.11 -11.86
C LYS A 47 -9.52 -6.17 -10.35
N LEU A 48 -10.50 -5.95 -9.50
CA LEU A 48 -10.35 -6.04 -8.06
C LEU A 48 -9.99 -7.46 -7.62
N SER A 49 -10.63 -8.49 -8.22
CA SER A 49 -10.25 -9.89 -7.98
C SER A 49 -8.82 -10.20 -8.44
N GLN A 50 -8.40 -9.67 -9.60
CA GLN A 50 -7.03 -9.77 -10.08
C GLN A 50 -6.04 -9.08 -9.13
N TRP A 51 -6.35 -7.88 -8.68
CA TRP A 51 -5.55 -7.15 -7.70
C TRP A 51 -5.43 -7.92 -6.38
N GLN A 52 -6.51 -8.56 -5.91
CA GLN A 52 -6.45 -9.44 -4.74
C GLN A 52 -5.53 -10.66 -4.95
N ASP A 53 -5.28 -11.09 -6.19
CA ASP A 53 -4.35 -12.17 -6.51
C ASP A 53 -2.88 -11.72 -6.42
N TRP A 54 -2.60 -10.46 -6.68
CA TRP A 54 -1.24 -9.89 -6.62
C TRP A 54 -0.63 -9.90 -5.22
N LYS A 55 -1.40 -9.67 -4.18
CA LYS A 55 -1.04 -9.76 -2.76
C LYS A 55 0.09 -8.85 -2.29
N PHE A 56 1.12 -8.62 -3.08
CA PHE A 56 2.33 -7.90 -2.69
C PHE A 56 2.73 -6.88 -3.77
N GLY A 57 2.80 -5.62 -3.40
CA GLY A 57 3.16 -4.51 -4.27
C GLY A 57 4.19 -3.57 -3.65
N ILE A 58 4.67 -2.65 -4.48
CA ILE A 58 5.59 -1.59 -4.08
C ILE A 58 4.94 -0.22 -4.34
N ILE A 59 5.07 0.68 -3.37
CA ILE A 59 4.78 2.10 -3.59
C ILE A 59 6.08 2.90 -3.54
N LEU A 60 6.28 3.75 -4.54
CA LEU A 60 7.49 4.54 -4.71
C LEU A 60 7.16 6.01 -4.48
N HIS A 61 7.58 6.54 -3.32
CA HIS A 61 7.49 7.97 -3.01
C HIS A 61 8.75 8.68 -3.49
N TRP A 62 8.65 9.34 -4.63
CA TRP A 62 9.77 9.98 -5.28
C TRP A 62 9.38 11.29 -5.95
N GLY A 63 10.17 12.32 -5.71
CA GLY A 63 9.96 13.66 -6.22
C GLY A 63 11.18 14.55 -5.94
N ALA A 64 11.05 15.85 -6.24
CA ALA A 64 12.12 16.82 -6.00
C ALA A 64 12.57 16.89 -4.53
N TYR A 65 11.68 16.56 -3.58
CA TYR A 65 11.95 16.48 -2.15
C TYR A 65 13.02 15.43 -1.78
N SER A 66 13.19 14.39 -2.57
CA SER A 66 14.18 13.33 -2.32
C SER A 66 15.63 13.86 -2.32
N GLN A 67 15.89 15.03 -2.95
CA GLN A 67 17.20 15.69 -2.93
C GLN A 67 17.58 16.18 -1.52
N LYS A 68 16.59 16.59 -0.72
CA LYS A 68 16.81 17.08 0.64
C LYS A 68 16.83 15.96 1.68
N GLY A 69 16.37 14.76 1.34
CA GLY A 69 16.25 13.67 2.30
C GLY A 69 15.27 14.02 3.43
N ILE A 70 14.12 14.55 3.09
CA ILE A 70 13.06 14.99 4.02
C ILE A 70 11.79 14.18 3.78
N VAL A 71 10.85 14.26 4.74
CA VAL A 71 9.55 13.63 4.62
C VAL A 71 8.76 14.29 3.49
N GLU A 72 8.59 13.63 2.39
CA GLU A 72 7.91 14.02 1.14
C GLU A 72 7.68 15.56 1.03
N SER A 73 6.48 15.96 0.61
CA SER A 73 6.08 17.36 0.54
C SER A 73 5.64 17.97 1.87
N TRP A 74 5.58 17.22 2.97
CA TRP A 74 4.97 17.68 4.22
C TRP A 74 5.68 18.86 4.87
N SER A 75 6.96 19.07 4.60
CA SER A 75 7.69 20.24 5.09
C SER A 75 7.12 21.57 4.56
N ILE A 76 6.37 21.55 3.46
CA ILE A 76 5.62 22.72 2.95
C ILE A 76 4.13 22.67 3.25
N CYS A 77 3.68 21.73 4.08
CA CYS A 77 2.37 21.86 4.69
C CYS A 77 2.32 23.17 5.49
N SER A 78 1.26 23.94 5.30
CA SER A 78 1.12 25.23 5.99
C SER A 78 0.89 25.09 7.50
N GLU A 79 0.46 23.90 7.93
CA GLU A 79 0.41 23.54 9.35
C GLU A 79 1.80 23.17 9.88
N ASP A 80 2.05 23.49 11.17
CA ASP A 80 3.27 23.05 11.85
C ASP A 80 3.08 21.61 12.33
N GLU A 81 3.63 20.67 11.56
CA GLU A 81 3.60 19.24 11.89
C GLU A 81 4.88 18.86 12.65
N PRO A 82 4.81 18.38 13.90
CA PRO A 82 6.00 18.11 14.70
C PRO A 82 6.91 17.01 14.13
N TRP A 83 6.38 16.16 13.28
CA TRP A 83 7.12 15.06 12.63
C TRP A 83 7.80 15.45 11.32
N CYS A 84 7.55 16.66 10.80
CA CYS A 84 8.17 17.21 9.59
C CYS A 84 8.49 18.69 9.71
N ALA A 85 8.98 19.10 10.88
CA ALA A 85 9.31 20.50 11.15
C ALA A 85 10.29 21.07 10.12
N ARG A 86 10.04 22.32 9.71
CA ARG A 86 10.98 23.11 8.92
C ARG A 86 12.27 23.40 9.69
N PRO A 87 13.40 23.65 9.01
CA PRO A 87 14.61 24.07 9.68
C PRO A 87 14.35 25.31 10.57
N PRO A 88 14.94 25.36 11.77
CA PRO A 88 14.76 26.50 12.68
C PRO A 88 15.22 27.83 12.02
N GLY A 89 14.48 28.90 12.29
CA GLY A 89 14.85 30.25 11.86
C GLY A 89 14.40 30.67 10.47
N ILE A 90 13.80 29.77 9.67
CA ILE A 90 13.21 30.12 8.38
C ILE A 90 11.68 30.22 8.47
N GLY A 91 11.13 31.32 7.93
CA GLY A 91 9.67 31.51 7.86
C GLY A 91 9.01 30.60 6.81
N TYR A 92 7.72 30.27 7.03
CA TYR A 92 6.98 29.37 6.13
C TYR A 92 7.03 29.81 4.65
N VAL A 93 6.75 31.09 4.38
CA VAL A 93 6.69 31.60 3.00
C VAL A 93 8.06 31.56 2.31
N GLU A 94 9.13 31.82 3.07
CA GLU A 94 10.50 31.74 2.58
C GLU A 94 10.89 30.28 2.29
N TYR A 95 10.64 29.39 3.24
CA TYR A 95 10.91 27.96 3.08
C TYR A 95 10.13 27.37 1.90
N LYS A 96 8.84 27.68 1.76
CA LYS A 96 8.02 27.23 0.63
C LYS A 96 8.61 27.70 -0.71
N ARG A 97 9.05 28.95 -0.79
CA ARG A 97 9.71 29.50 -1.99
C ARG A 97 11.01 28.76 -2.31
N GLU A 98 11.82 28.46 -1.32
CA GLU A 98 13.05 27.67 -1.52
C GLU A 98 12.74 26.24 -1.96
N TYR A 99 11.75 25.59 -1.34
CA TYR A 99 11.33 24.26 -1.70
C TYR A 99 10.84 24.19 -3.16
N GLU A 100 10.03 25.15 -3.59
CA GLU A 100 9.51 25.23 -4.96
C GLU A 100 10.60 25.47 -6.03
N GLN A 101 11.82 25.77 -5.62
CA GLN A 101 12.98 25.81 -6.51
C GLN A 101 13.72 24.46 -6.65
N LEU A 102 13.37 23.44 -5.84
CA LEU A 102 14.01 22.13 -5.89
C LEU A 102 14.01 21.49 -7.29
N PRO A 103 12.95 21.61 -8.11
CA PRO A 103 12.97 21.11 -9.47
C PRO A 103 14.11 21.65 -10.34
N ARG A 104 14.57 22.87 -10.10
CA ARG A 104 15.67 23.51 -10.86
C ARG A 104 17.03 22.84 -10.67
N THR A 105 17.17 22.01 -9.66
CA THR A 105 18.38 21.21 -9.39
C THR A 105 18.13 19.72 -9.50
N PHE A 106 16.87 19.30 -9.72
CA PHE A 106 16.49 17.90 -9.77
C PHE A 106 16.98 17.23 -11.06
N ASN A 107 18.01 16.41 -10.93
CA ASN A 107 18.66 15.76 -12.07
C ASN A 107 19.00 14.29 -11.74
N PRO A 108 17.99 13.40 -11.68
CA PRO A 108 18.18 12.01 -11.25
C PRO A 108 18.84 11.15 -12.35
N VAL A 109 20.09 11.43 -12.67
CA VAL A 109 20.83 10.78 -13.77
C VAL A 109 21.07 9.28 -13.59
N LYS A 110 20.89 8.76 -12.37
CA LYS A 110 21.02 7.33 -12.06
C LYS A 110 19.69 6.58 -12.12
N PHE A 111 18.60 7.24 -12.51
CA PHE A 111 17.30 6.58 -12.66
C PHE A 111 17.36 5.52 -13.76
N ASP A 112 17.20 4.28 -13.33
CA ASP A 112 17.10 3.10 -14.18
C ASP A 112 15.78 2.37 -13.89
N PRO A 113 14.72 2.65 -14.68
CA PRO A 113 13.40 2.06 -14.45
C PRO A 113 13.40 0.53 -14.59
N ASP A 114 14.26 -0.03 -15.46
CA ASP A 114 14.40 -1.47 -15.65
C ASP A 114 15.02 -2.14 -14.43
N ALA A 115 16.04 -1.55 -13.83
CA ALA A 115 16.66 -2.05 -12.61
C ALA A 115 15.66 -2.01 -11.43
N TRP A 116 14.83 -0.95 -11.32
CA TRP A 116 13.81 -0.85 -10.29
C TRP A 116 12.73 -1.92 -10.47
N ALA A 117 12.21 -2.08 -11.70
CA ALA A 117 11.18 -3.07 -12.00
C ALA A 117 11.69 -4.51 -11.78
N ARG A 118 12.95 -4.80 -12.15
CA ARG A 118 13.60 -6.09 -11.90
C ARG A 118 13.74 -6.36 -10.41
N ALA A 119 14.22 -5.41 -9.63
CA ALA A 119 14.36 -5.57 -8.18
C ALA A 119 13.01 -5.88 -7.50
N ALA A 120 11.94 -5.17 -7.90
CA ALA A 120 10.59 -5.42 -7.39
C ALA A 120 10.05 -6.80 -7.83
N HIS A 121 10.26 -7.18 -9.10
CA HIS A 121 9.86 -8.49 -9.61
C HIS A 121 10.56 -9.63 -8.86
N ASP A 122 11.88 -9.52 -8.70
CA ASP A 122 12.70 -10.54 -8.03
C ASP A 122 12.38 -10.65 -6.54
N ALA A 123 11.90 -9.55 -5.91
CA ALA A 123 11.34 -9.57 -4.56
C ALA A 123 9.97 -10.29 -4.48
N GLY A 124 9.37 -10.68 -5.59
CA GLY A 124 8.05 -11.32 -5.65
C GLY A 124 6.88 -10.34 -5.66
N MET A 125 7.11 -9.04 -5.89
CA MET A 125 6.05 -8.04 -6.02
C MET A 125 5.34 -8.19 -7.37
N ARG A 126 4.05 -7.77 -7.46
CA ARG A 126 3.19 -7.96 -8.65
C ARG A 126 2.47 -6.69 -9.09
N TYR A 127 2.54 -5.61 -8.35
CA TYR A 127 2.02 -4.31 -8.77
C TYR A 127 2.86 -3.19 -8.19
N VAL A 128 2.84 -2.06 -8.87
CA VAL A 128 3.52 -0.83 -8.46
C VAL A 128 2.50 0.30 -8.32
N VAL A 129 2.70 1.14 -7.32
CA VAL A 129 2.02 2.42 -7.18
C VAL A 129 3.10 3.50 -7.17
N PHE A 130 3.04 4.44 -8.10
CA PHE A 130 4.05 5.50 -8.22
C PHE A 130 3.45 6.86 -7.94
N THR A 131 4.14 7.70 -7.16
CA THR A 131 3.74 9.08 -6.89
C THR A 131 3.89 9.94 -8.13
N THR A 132 2.88 9.93 -9.00
CA THR A 132 2.87 10.78 -10.20
C THR A 132 2.80 12.26 -9.86
N LYS A 133 2.11 12.61 -8.76
CA LYS A 133 2.07 13.93 -8.13
C LYS A 133 1.79 13.77 -6.64
N HIS A 134 2.67 14.28 -5.76
CA HIS A 134 2.43 14.38 -4.32
C HIS A 134 1.76 15.72 -3.97
N HIS A 135 1.53 16.02 -2.69
CA HIS A 135 0.81 17.22 -2.25
C HIS A 135 1.50 18.55 -2.63
N ASP A 136 2.81 18.53 -2.93
CA ASP A 136 3.56 19.70 -3.41
C ASP A 136 3.21 20.14 -4.83
N GLY A 137 2.42 19.35 -5.54
CA GLY A 137 2.00 19.63 -6.90
C GLY A 137 3.07 19.36 -7.97
N PHE A 138 4.30 18.96 -7.59
CA PHE A 138 5.32 18.63 -8.58
C PHE A 138 4.97 17.36 -9.34
N CYS A 139 4.79 17.50 -10.66
CA CYS A 139 4.37 16.40 -11.52
C CYS A 139 5.58 15.61 -12.03
N MET A 140 5.68 14.33 -11.65
CA MET A 140 6.67 13.38 -12.17
C MET A 140 6.26 12.79 -13.54
N PHE A 141 5.30 13.43 -14.21
CA PHE A 141 4.78 13.08 -15.53
C PHE A 141 4.69 14.33 -16.43
N ASP A 142 4.62 14.10 -17.72
CA ASP A 142 4.49 15.17 -18.70
C ASP A 142 3.02 15.62 -18.79
N THR A 143 2.68 16.68 -18.08
CA THR A 143 1.35 17.30 -18.08
C THR A 143 1.39 18.62 -18.83
N ARG A 144 0.28 18.96 -19.48
CA ARG A 144 0.09 20.28 -20.13
C ARG A 144 -0.58 21.30 -19.21
N GLN A 145 -0.96 20.87 -18.01
CA GLN A 145 -1.77 21.69 -17.10
C GLN A 145 -0.91 22.64 -16.27
N THR A 146 0.38 22.33 -16.09
CA THR A 146 1.33 23.16 -15.32
C THR A 146 2.75 23.00 -15.86
N ASP A 147 3.57 24.01 -15.66
CA ASP A 147 5.01 23.95 -15.88
C ASP A 147 5.79 23.41 -14.65
N TYR A 148 5.11 23.20 -13.52
CA TYR A 148 5.71 22.59 -12.33
C TYR A 148 5.76 21.06 -12.50
N ARG A 149 6.58 20.62 -13.45
CA ARG A 149 6.73 19.21 -13.88
C ARG A 149 8.15 18.86 -14.23
N ILE A 150 8.50 17.58 -14.15
CA ILE A 150 9.86 17.07 -14.39
C ILE A 150 10.34 17.26 -15.84
N THR A 151 9.43 17.37 -16.79
CA THR A 151 9.72 17.60 -18.22
C THR A 151 9.82 19.08 -18.59
N ALA A 152 9.66 20.01 -17.64
CA ALA A 152 9.78 21.42 -17.90
C ALA A 152 11.23 21.83 -18.24
N PRO A 153 11.45 22.80 -19.15
CA PRO A 153 12.78 23.23 -19.55
C PRO A 153 13.67 23.70 -18.40
N GLU A 154 13.09 24.16 -17.30
CA GLU A 154 13.82 24.61 -16.11
C GLU A 154 14.38 23.47 -15.27
N VAL A 155 13.92 22.23 -15.49
CA VAL A 155 14.38 21.03 -14.79
C VAL A 155 15.54 20.42 -15.56
N PRO A 156 16.74 20.27 -14.97
CA PRO A 156 17.91 19.76 -15.70
C PRO A 156 17.68 18.40 -16.37
N TYR A 157 16.85 17.57 -15.76
CA TYR A 157 16.55 16.23 -16.26
C TYR A 157 15.67 16.21 -17.53
N HIS A 158 15.08 17.33 -17.94
CA HIS A 158 14.13 17.38 -19.08
C HIS A 158 14.71 16.89 -20.41
N THR A 159 16.04 16.92 -20.60
CA THR A 159 16.71 16.42 -21.82
C THR A 159 17.04 14.93 -21.77
N ASN A 160 16.84 14.27 -20.63
CA ASN A 160 17.10 12.83 -20.51
C ASN A 160 16.05 12.02 -21.30
N LYS A 161 16.48 10.89 -21.89
CA LYS A 161 15.54 9.99 -22.59
C LYS A 161 14.38 9.50 -21.70
N ASN A 162 14.59 9.43 -20.39
CA ASN A 162 13.62 9.04 -19.38
C ASN A 162 12.99 10.25 -18.66
N ALA A 163 13.06 11.46 -19.23
CA ALA A 163 12.56 12.68 -18.60
C ALA A 163 11.09 12.57 -18.19
N ASN A 164 10.25 11.91 -19.00
CA ASN A 164 8.91 11.52 -18.57
C ASN A 164 9.01 10.26 -17.69
N VAL A 165 9.39 10.48 -16.43
CA VAL A 165 9.68 9.42 -15.44
C VAL A 165 8.50 8.46 -15.28
N THR A 166 7.28 8.97 -15.18
CA THR A 166 6.07 8.13 -15.04
C THR A 166 5.93 7.18 -16.22
N ARG A 167 6.15 7.65 -17.45
CA ARG A 167 6.10 6.80 -18.64
C ARG A 167 7.17 5.72 -18.59
N ALA A 168 8.42 6.12 -18.38
CA ALA A 168 9.55 5.19 -18.35
C ALA A 168 9.37 4.10 -17.26
N LEU A 169 8.89 4.52 -16.09
CA LEU A 169 8.64 3.60 -14.98
C LEU A 169 7.48 2.64 -15.31
N PHE A 170 6.33 3.18 -15.75
CA PHE A 170 5.18 2.33 -16.07
C PHE A 170 5.48 1.33 -17.18
N ASP A 171 6.24 1.73 -18.21
CA ASP A 171 6.63 0.83 -19.30
C ASP A 171 7.53 -0.29 -18.79
N ALA A 172 8.57 0.01 -18.01
CA ALA A 172 9.49 -0.98 -17.46
C ALA A 172 8.81 -2.00 -16.52
N PHE A 173 7.86 -1.53 -15.69
CA PHE A 173 7.08 -2.42 -14.82
C PHE A 173 6.07 -3.25 -15.62
N ARG A 174 5.46 -2.67 -16.65
CA ARG A 174 4.50 -3.38 -17.53
C ARG A 174 5.16 -4.50 -18.33
N GLU A 175 6.42 -4.32 -18.76
CA GLU A 175 7.22 -5.36 -19.41
C GLU A 175 7.47 -6.59 -18.53
N ARG A 176 7.23 -6.47 -17.23
CA ARG A 176 7.33 -7.55 -16.22
C ARG A 176 5.98 -7.97 -15.65
N ASP A 177 4.91 -7.73 -16.40
CA ASP A 177 3.54 -8.11 -16.05
C ASP A 177 3.01 -7.51 -14.73
N PHE A 178 3.55 -6.38 -14.28
CA PHE A 178 3.03 -5.69 -13.11
C PHE A 178 1.67 -5.04 -13.36
N GLY A 179 0.84 -5.03 -12.32
CA GLY A 179 -0.27 -4.08 -12.22
C GLY A 179 0.28 -2.66 -12.04
N ILE A 180 -0.29 -1.70 -12.77
CA ILE A 180 0.17 -0.32 -12.80
C ILE A 180 -0.79 0.57 -12.02
N GLY A 181 -0.27 1.21 -10.98
CA GLY A 181 -0.98 2.17 -10.14
C GLY A 181 -0.39 3.57 -10.21
N ALA A 182 -1.24 4.54 -10.45
CA ALA A 182 -0.89 5.95 -10.34
C ALA A 182 -1.36 6.49 -8.98
N TYR A 183 -0.42 6.79 -8.09
CA TYR A 183 -0.70 7.64 -6.95
C TYR A 183 -0.85 9.09 -7.43
N PHE A 184 -1.89 9.73 -7.00
CA PHE A 184 -2.16 11.12 -7.30
C PHE A 184 -2.76 11.82 -6.08
N SER A 185 -2.12 12.91 -5.64
CA SER A 185 -2.68 13.77 -4.60
C SER A 185 -3.82 14.62 -5.14
N LYS A 186 -4.98 14.59 -4.50
CA LYS A 186 -6.08 15.51 -4.75
C LYS A 186 -5.77 16.93 -4.25
N ALA A 187 -4.95 17.05 -3.21
CA ALA A 187 -4.42 18.34 -2.74
C ALA A 187 -3.24 18.79 -3.60
N ASP A 188 -3.05 20.09 -3.72
CA ASP A 188 -1.94 20.69 -4.45
C ASP A 188 -1.54 22.02 -3.79
N TRP A 189 -0.52 21.96 -2.94
CA TRP A 189 -0.07 23.15 -2.19
C TRP A 189 0.72 24.15 -3.04
N HIS A 190 1.04 23.82 -4.29
CA HIS A 190 1.62 24.75 -5.25
C HIS A 190 0.57 25.49 -6.07
N HIS A 191 -0.56 24.85 -6.38
CA HIS A 191 -1.58 25.43 -7.24
C HIS A 191 -2.28 26.62 -6.59
N PRO A 192 -2.29 27.84 -7.22
CA PRO A 192 -2.82 29.07 -6.61
C PRO A 192 -4.33 29.03 -6.36
N ASP A 193 -5.07 28.17 -7.06
CA ASP A 193 -6.51 27.97 -6.84
C ASP A 193 -6.81 26.86 -5.81
N TYR A 194 -5.78 26.19 -5.25
CA TYR A 194 -5.90 25.35 -4.07
C TYR A 194 -5.36 26.08 -2.84
N TRP A 195 -4.08 26.47 -2.86
CA TRP A 195 -3.44 27.24 -1.81
C TRP A 195 -3.05 28.62 -2.34
N SER A 196 -3.91 29.61 -2.05
CA SER A 196 -3.70 30.96 -2.56
C SER A 196 -2.73 31.75 -1.69
N PRO A 197 -1.67 32.37 -2.26
CA PRO A 197 -0.75 33.21 -1.50
C PRO A 197 -1.41 34.48 -0.91
N ARG A 198 -2.66 34.77 -1.30
CA ARG A 198 -3.44 35.90 -0.77
C ARG A 198 -3.84 35.68 0.69
N TRP A 199 -4.01 34.43 1.13
CA TRP A 199 -4.52 34.06 2.45
C TRP A 199 -3.58 33.02 3.06
N ALA A 200 -2.46 33.46 3.63
CA ALA A 200 -1.50 32.58 4.27
C ALA A 200 -2.05 32.10 5.64
N THR A 201 -2.94 31.12 5.59
CA THR A 201 -3.48 30.47 6.79
C THR A 201 -2.85 29.10 6.96
N PRO A 202 -2.46 28.69 8.18
CA PRO A 202 -1.91 27.36 8.44
C PRO A 202 -3.01 26.31 8.32
N THR A 203 -3.13 25.68 7.15
CA THR A 203 -4.08 24.60 6.86
C THR A 203 -3.61 23.76 5.69
N ARG A 204 -3.76 22.43 5.79
CA ARG A 204 -3.55 21.51 4.65
C ARG A 204 -4.67 21.57 3.63
N ASN A 205 -5.82 22.12 4.01
CA ASN A 205 -6.95 22.36 3.13
C ASN A 205 -6.68 23.52 2.16
N ASN A 206 -7.57 23.71 1.20
CA ASN A 206 -7.58 24.97 0.48
C ASN A 206 -7.79 26.13 1.47
N ASN A 207 -7.09 27.23 1.28
CA ASN A 207 -7.00 28.31 2.28
C ASN A 207 -7.97 29.47 2.06
N TYR A 208 -9.09 29.19 1.43
CA TYR A 208 -10.17 30.16 1.20
C TYR A 208 -11.55 29.47 1.18
N ASP A 209 -12.60 30.23 1.45
CA ASP A 209 -13.99 29.74 1.42
C ASP A 209 -14.46 29.55 -0.04
N THR A 210 -14.66 28.31 -0.46
CA THR A 210 -15.10 27.96 -1.82
C THR A 210 -16.47 28.52 -2.19
N ARG A 211 -17.32 28.84 -1.20
CA ARG A 211 -18.63 29.48 -1.41
C ARG A 211 -18.49 30.97 -1.77
N LYS A 212 -17.38 31.59 -1.33
CA LYS A 212 -17.07 33.00 -1.65
C LYS A 212 -16.29 33.13 -2.94
N TYR A 213 -15.49 32.12 -3.28
CA TYR A 213 -14.63 32.12 -4.47
C TYR A 213 -14.82 30.83 -5.30
N PRO A 214 -16.07 30.54 -5.75
CA PRO A 214 -16.39 29.27 -6.43
C PRO A 214 -15.63 29.10 -7.75
N GLU A 215 -15.30 30.19 -8.45
CA GLU A 215 -14.57 30.11 -9.71
C GLU A 215 -13.10 29.67 -9.54
N MET A 216 -12.48 29.95 -8.38
CA MET A 216 -11.14 29.44 -8.09
C MET A 216 -11.21 27.93 -7.90
N TRP A 217 -12.14 27.46 -7.07
CA TRP A 217 -12.32 26.02 -6.84
C TRP A 217 -12.68 25.26 -8.13
N LYS A 218 -13.55 25.82 -8.94
CA LYS A 218 -13.91 25.25 -10.24
C LYS A 218 -12.68 25.07 -11.15
N ARG A 219 -11.81 26.08 -11.28
CA ARG A 219 -10.57 25.94 -12.07
C ARG A 219 -9.65 24.86 -11.50
N PHE A 220 -9.54 24.73 -10.18
CA PHE A 220 -8.76 23.67 -9.56
C PHE A 220 -9.35 22.28 -9.85
N VAL A 221 -10.65 22.12 -9.79
CA VAL A 221 -11.36 20.88 -10.18
C VAL A 221 -11.09 20.54 -11.65
N GLU A 222 -11.23 21.51 -12.55
CA GLU A 222 -10.96 21.33 -13.98
C GLU A 222 -9.49 20.96 -14.25
N PHE A 223 -8.55 21.60 -13.57
CA PHE A 223 -7.13 21.27 -13.60
C PHE A 223 -6.88 19.81 -13.16
N THR A 224 -7.46 19.41 -12.05
CA THR A 224 -7.31 18.04 -11.52
C THR A 224 -7.89 17.01 -12.49
N HIS A 225 -9.09 17.24 -13.01
CA HIS A 225 -9.74 16.34 -13.98
C HIS A 225 -8.92 16.22 -15.26
N ALA A 226 -8.34 17.31 -15.75
CA ALA A 226 -7.49 17.31 -16.94
C ALA A 226 -6.20 16.47 -16.71
N GLN A 227 -5.59 16.54 -15.53
CA GLN A 227 -4.45 15.69 -15.19
C GLN A 227 -4.83 14.21 -15.10
N ILE A 228 -6.00 13.87 -14.56
CA ILE A 228 -6.50 12.48 -14.55
C ILE A 228 -6.77 11.98 -15.98
N GLU A 229 -7.33 12.84 -16.85
CA GLU A 229 -7.50 12.51 -18.28
C GLU A 229 -6.16 12.19 -18.94
N GLU A 230 -5.12 13.00 -18.70
CA GLU A 230 -3.78 12.77 -19.23
C GLU A 230 -3.18 11.45 -18.74
N LEU A 231 -3.22 11.18 -17.43
CA LEU A 231 -2.69 9.95 -16.84
C LEU A 231 -3.40 8.69 -17.33
N THR A 232 -4.70 8.77 -17.59
CA THR A 232 -5.50 7.63 -18.04
C THR A 232 -5.53 7.43 -19.55
N THR A 233 -5.06 8.39 -20.35
CA THR A 233 -5.02 8.30 -21.82
C THR A 233 -3.61 8.17 -22.40
N GLN A 234 -2.61 8.77 -21.77
CA GLN A 234 -1.29 8.92 -22.37
C GLN A 234 -0.25 7.92 -21.86
N TYR A 235 -0.52 7.19 -20.78
CA TYR A 235 0.47 6.36 -20.06
C TYR A 235 0.24 4.86 -20.23
N GLY A 236 -0.50 4.44 -21.28
CA GLY A 236 -0.84 3.04 -21.53
C GLY A 236 -1.84 2.51 -20.50
N ARG A 237 -1.79 1.20 -20.22
CA ARG A 237 -2.67 0.58 -19.24
C ARG A 237 -2.34 1.06 -17.83
N VAL A 238 -3.33 1.61 -17.16
CA VAL A 238 -3.32 1.94 -15.72
C VAL A 238 -4.39 1.10 -15.04
N ASP A 239 -4.02 0.29 -14.08
CA ASP A 239 -4.91 -0.67 -13.43
C ASP A 239 -5.62 -0.08 -12.22
N LEU A 240 -4.99 0.92 -11.56
CA LEU A 240 -5.59 1.61 -10.41
C LEU A 240 -5.14 3.07 -10.30
N MET A 241 -6.04 3.93 -9.82
CA MET A 241 -5.75 5.29 -9.36
C MET A 241 -5.80 5.31 -7.84
N TRP A 242 -4.67 5.63 -7.22
CA TRP A 242 -4.54 5.76 -5.78
C TRP A 242 -4.62 7.25 -5.40
N LEU A 243 -5.84 7.70 -5.07
CA LEU A 243 -6.17 9.11 -4.86
C LEU A 243 -5.99 9.47 -3.38
N ASP A 244 -4.94 10.19 -3.07
CA ASP A 244 -4.62 10.60 -1.71
C ASP A 244 -5.18 11.99 -1.36
N ALA A 245 -4.97 12.44 -0.14
CA ALA A 245 -5.53 13.63 0.47
C ALA A 245 -7.04 13.51 0.76
N GLY A 246 -7.39 12.63 1.70
CA GLY A 246 -8.77 12.39 2.13
C GLY A 246 -9.50 13.61 2.69
N TRP A 247 -8.78 14.68 3.04
CA TRP A 247 -9.39 15.95 3.45
C TRP A 247 -9.96 16.76 2.27
N VAL A 248 -9.64 16.39 1.02
CA VAL A 248 -10.19 17.01 -0.19
C VAL A 248 -11.45 16.26 -0.59
N ASN A 249 -12.57 16.65 0.00
CA ASN A 249 -13.89 16.05 -0.19
C ASN A 249 -15.01 17.09 0.02
N ASP A 250 -16.25 16.67 -0.06
CA ASP A 250 -17.42 17.55 0.10
C ASP A 250 -17.75 17.92 1.55
N GLN A 251 -16.92 17.51 2.53
CA GLN A 251 -17.11 17.77 3.98
C GLN A 251 -18.38 17.15 4.60
N SER A 252 -19.27 16.59 3.82
CA SER A 252 -20.43 15.85 4.34
C SER A 252 -20.04 14.48 4.90
N HIS A 253 -18.81 14.05 4.57
CA HIS A 253 -18.35 12.72 4.92
C HIS A 253 -17.94 12.62 6.42
N PRO A 254 -18.39 11.58 7.15
CA PRO A 254 -18.09 11.41 8.57
C PRO A 254 -16.59 11.38 8.90
N ASP A 255 -15.76 10.87 7.98
CA ASP A 255 -14.33 10.70 8.21
C ASP A 255 -13.55 12.03 8.20
N ALA A 256 -13.97 13.03 7.42
CA ALA A 256 -13.37 14.38 7.47
C ALA A 256 -13.45 14.97 8.88
N LYS A 257 -14.58 14.74 9.56
CA LYS A 257 -14.79 15.13 10.95
C LYS A 257 -13.92 14.35 11.92
N ALA A 258 -13.78 13.04 11.69
CA ALA A 258 -12.99 12.16 12.56
C ALA A 258 -11.50 12.53 12.59
N TYR A 259 -10.98 13.09 11.49
CA TYR A 259 -9.58 13.53 11.40
C TYR A 259 -9.32 14.97 11.84
N GLY A 260 -10.35 15.71 12.31
CA GLY A 260 -10.19 17.11 12.74
C GLY A 260 -9.75 18.04 11.61
N MET A 261 -10.00 17.67 10.34
CA MET A 261 -9.57 18.40 9.15
C MET A 261 -10.69 19.27 8.58
N GLU A 262 -11.59 19.70 9.44
CA GLU A 262 -12.78 20.44 9.02
C GLU A 262 -12.45 21.87 8.63
N VAL A 263 -12.86 22.25 7.42
CA VAL A 263 -13.12 23.64 7.04
C VAL A 263 -14.62 23.82 6.85
N PRO A 264 -15.20 25.01 7.10
CA PRO A 264 -16.64 25.20 7.02
C PRO A 264 -17.19 25.32 5.58
N TRP A 265 -16.43 24.91 4.60
CA TRP A 265 -16.80 24.90 3.17
C TRP A 265 -16.45 23.56 2.54
N SER A 266 -17.13 23.24 1.46
CA SER A 266 -16.89 22.02 0.68
C SER A 266 -15.59 22.14 -0.14
N GLN A 267 -14.84 21.05 -0.17
CA GLN A 267 -13.72 20.80 -1.08
C GLN A 267 -14.11 19.69 -2.09
N ASP A 268 -15.36 19.73 -2.57
CA ASP A 268 -15.85 18.76 -3.55
C ASP A 268 -15.07 18.86 -4.84
N ILE A 269 -14.39 17.78 -5.20
CA ILE A 269 -13.59 17.65 -6.42
C ILE A 269 -14.38 16.96 -7.55
N ASP A 270 -15.68 16.77 -7.37
CA ASP A 270 -16.55 16.03 -8.28
C ASP A 270 -15.98 14.63 -8.61
N MET A 271 -15.87 13.82 -7.56
CA MET A 271 -15.35 12.44 -7.69
C MET A 271 -16.16 11.61 -8.69
N SER A 272 -17.45 11.90 -8.87
CA SER A 272 -18.29 11.22 -9.86
C SER A 272 -17.79 11.43 -11.28
N LYS A 273 -17.50 12.68 -11.64
CA LYS A 273 -16.95 13.05 -12.95
C LYS A 273 -15.51 12.55 -13.12
N LEU A 274 -14.68 12.67 -12.07
CA LEU A 274 -13.32 12.11 -12.08
C LEU A 274 -13.33 10.60 -12.35
N ALA A 275 -14.18 9.87 -11.65
CA ALA A 275 -14.36 8.43 -11.84
C ALA A 275 -14.86 8.09 -13.24
N ALA A 276 -15.82 8.85 -13.77
CA ALA A 276 -16.32 8.68 -15.13
C ALA A 276 -15.22 8.89 -16.19
N ILE A 277 -14.34 9.89 -15.99
CA ILE A 277 -13.16 10.12 -16.85
C ILE A 277 -12.24 8.90 -16.81
N ALA A 278 -11.83 8.48 -15.64
CA ALA A 278 -10.90 7.36 -15.48
C ALA A 278 -11.46 6.07 -16.08
N ARG A 279 -12.72 5.72 -15.80
CA ARG A 279 -13.36 4.49 -16.29
C ARG A 279 -13.68 4.51 -17.78
N ARG A 280 -13.97 5.67 -18.37
CA ARG A 280 -14.11 5.81 -19.82
C ARG A 280 -12.81 5.50 -20.54
N ASN A 281 -11.68 5.95 -20.01
CA ASN A 281 -10.37 5.81 -20.63
C ASN A 281 -9.73 4.44 -20.30
N GLN A 282 -9.99 3.90 -19.12
CA GLN A 282 -9.46 2.64 -18.61
C GLN A 282 -10.61 1.79 -18.03
N PRO A 283 -11.37 1.06 -18.89
CA PRO A 283 -12.48 0.24 -18.42
C PRO A 283 -12.02 -0.78 -17.37
N GLY A 284 -12.69 -0.78 -16.20
CA GLY A 284 -12.34 -1.64 -15.08
C GLY A 284 -11.26 -1.12 -14.15
N ILE A 285 -10.77 0.11 -14.33
CA ILE A 285 -9.80 0.73 -13.42
C ILE A 285 -10.33 0.77 -11.98
N ILE A 286 -9.48 0.35 -11.04
CA ILE A 286 -9.76 0.47 -9.61
C ILE A 286 -9.56 1.91 -9.18
N LEU A 287 -10.49 2.46 -8.44
CA LEU A 287 -10.38 3.78 -7.81
C LEU A 287 -10.24 3.60 -6.30
N VAL A 288 -9.24 4.26 -5.73
CA VAL A 288 -8.98 4.29 -4.29
C VAL A 288 -9.07 5.73 -3.82
N ASN A 289 -10.29 6.21 -3.58
CA ASN A 289 -10.53 7.52 -2.99
C ASN A 289 -10.26 7.43 -1.48
N ARG A 290 -8.98 7.44 -1.15
CA ARG A 290 -8.44 7.06 0.13
C ARG A 290 -9.01 7.88 1.28
N ALA A 291 -9.48 7.18 2.32
CA ALA A 291 -10.04 7.71 3.55
C ALA A 291 -11.33 8.54 3.39
N ASP A 292 -11.94 8.57 2.22
CA ASP A 292 -13.20 9.28 1.98
C ASP A 292 -14.43 8.38 2.11
N GLY A 293 -14.23 7.06 1.97
CA GLY A 293 -15.36 6.13 1.87
C GLY A 293 -16.14 6.29 0.56
N GLY A 294 -17.36 5.75 0.53
CA GLY A 294 -18.23 5.88 -0.61
C GLY A 294 -17.91 4.95 -1.79
N PRO A 295 -18.56 5.16 -2.96
CA PRO A 295 -18.51 4.21 -4.08
C PRO A 295 -17.20 4.21 -4.86
N TYR A 296 -16.32 5.16 -4.60
CA TYR A 296 -15.04 5.31 -5.29
C TYR A 296 -13.84 4.88 -4.44
N GLU A 297 -14.05 4.27 -3.29
CA GLU A 297 -13.03 3.60 -2.50
C GLU A 297 -13.20 2.09 -2.64
N ASN A 298 -12.74 1.54 -3.79
CA ASN A 298 -12.95 0.13 -4.15
C ASN A 298 -12.25 -0.86 -3.20
N TYR A 299 -11.28 -0.40 -2.42
CA TYR A 299 -10.71 -1.11 -1.28
C TYR A 299 -10.22 -0.13 -0.21
N ARG A 300 -10.20 -0.57 1.04
CA ARG A 300 -9.71 0.23 2.18
C ARG A 300 -8.21 0.16 2.30
N THR A 301 -7.60 1.24 2.83
CA THR A 301 -6.14 1.37 2.94
C THR A 301 -5.70 1.69 4.37
N PRO A 302 -5.79 0.75 5.33
CA PRO A 302 -5.19 0.96 6.64
C PRO A 302 -3.68 1.25 6.51
N GLU A 303 -3.27 2.43 6.98
CA GLU A 303 -1.89 2.89 6.87
C GLU A 303 -1.08 2.49 8.10
N GLN A 304 0.14 1.95 7.89
CA GLN A 304 1.09 1.54 8.94
C GLN A 304 0.50 0.57 9.98
N THR A 305 -0.64 -0.04 9.70
CA THR A 305 -1.35 -0.92 10.63
C THR A 305 -1.83 -2.19 9.93
N VAL A 306 -1.81 -3.30 10.67
CA VAL A 306 -2.38 -4.57 10.20
C VAL A 306 -3.66 -4.83 10.99
N PRO A 307 -4.82 -4.98 10.33
CA PRO A 307 -6.07 -5.31 11.01
C PRO A 307 -5.93 -6.54 11.91
N GLY A 308 -6.56 -6.50 13.09
CA GLY A 308 -6.50 -7.61 14.06
C GLY A 308 -7.14 -8.90 13.58
N LYS A 309 -8.08 -8.82 12.62
CA LYS A 309 -8.85 -9.94 12.03
C LYS A 309 -9.11 -9.68 10.54
N PRO A 310 -9.55 -10.72 9.78
CA PRO A 310 -10.04 -10.53 8.41
C PRO A 310 -11.13 -9.47 8.33
N LEU A 311 -11.06 -8.63 7.30
CA LEU A 311 -12.10 -7.62 7.02
C LEU A 311 -13.09 -8.17 5.98
N PRO A 312 -14.37 -7.75 6.04
CA PRO A 312 -15.43 -8.26 5.15
C PRO A 312 -15.40 -7.62 3.74
N TYR A 313 -14.38 -6.86 3.42
CA TYR A 313 -14.20 -6.13 2.16
C TYR A 313 -12.73 -6.17 1.72
N PRO A 314 -12.42 -5.85 0.45
CA PRO A 314 -11.05 -5.74 -0.03
C PRO A 314 -10.27 -4.65 0.71
N TRP A 315 -9.01 -4.92 1.04
CA TRP A 315 -8.16 -3.98 1.76
C TRP A 315 -6.67 -4.20 1.47
N GLU A 316 -5.92 -3.15 1.66
CA GLU A 316 -4.48 -3.08 1.46
C GLU A 316 -3.84 -2.35 2.63
N THR A 317 -2.90 -2.96 3.33
CA THR A 317 -2.04 -2.18 4.21
C THR A 317 -0.94 -1.53 3.38
N CYS A 318 -0.91 -0.20 3.36
CA CYS A 318 0.24 0.56 2.88
C CYS A 318 1.18 0.82 4.06
N MET A 319 2.46 0.46 3.90
CA MET A 319 3.44 0.49 4.99
C MET A 319 4.83 0.81 4.45
N THR A 320 5.60 1.62 5.18
CA THR A 320 6.99 1.93 4.84
C THR A 320 7.91 0.73 5.11
N MET A 321 8.90 0.52 4.26
CA MET A 321 9.98 -0.44 4.51
C MET A 321 10.91 0.06 5.63
N GLY A 322 11.19 1.36 5.66
CA GLY A 322 11.83 2.07 6.74
C GLY A 322 10.84 2.78 7.69
N GLU A 323 11.23 3.91 8.22
CA GLU A 323 10.38 4.79 9.04
C GLU A 323 9.71 5.88 8.19
N SER A 324 10.25 6.20 6.99
CA SER A 324 9.75 7.24 6.08
C SER A 324 9.22 6.67 4.77
N TRP A 325 8.27 7.38 4.13
CA TRP A 325 7.79 7.07 2.78
C TRP A 325 8.81 7.46 1.71
N SER A 326 9.40 8.64 1.84
CA SER A 326 10.45 9.12 0.95
C SER A 326 11.85 8.77 1.46
N TYR A 327 12.85 9.01 0.61
CA TYR A 327 14.24 8.82 0.98
C TYR A 327 14.67 9.74 2.13
N GLN A 328 15.26 9.12 3.15
CA GLN A 328 16.02 9.81 4.20
C GLN A 328 17.37 9.12 4.38
N PRO A 329 18.47 9.88 4.53
CA PRO A 329 19.83 9.30 4.63
C PRO A 329 19.99 8.32 5.79
N ASP A 330 19.36 8.61 6.94
CA ASP A 330 19.51 7.85 8.18
C ASP A 330 18.28 7.00 8.50
N ASP A 331 17.46 6.66 7.48
CA ASP A 331 16.23 5.87 7.67
C ASP A 331 16.51 4.48 8.26
N LYS A 332 15.68 4.08 9.21
CA LYS A 332 15.79 2.79 9.90
C LYS A 332 14.86 1.76 9.29
N TYR A 333 15.44 0.86 8.51
CA TYR A 333 14.71 -0.19 7.83
C TYR A 333 14.32 -1.33 8.77
N LYS A 334 13.10 -1.79 8.62
CA LYS A 334 12.60 -3.03 9.25
C LYS A 334 13.48 -4.22 8.83
N SER A 335 13.59 -5.21 9.69
CA SER A 335 14.29 -6.46 9.34
C SER A 335 13.50 -7.24 8.28
N THR A 336 14.20 -8.04 7.47
CA THR A 336 13.56 -8.93 6.48
C THR A 336 12.56 -9.88 7.14
N ARG A 337 12.89 -10.40 8.31
CA ARG A 337 11.98 -11.25 9.11
C ARG A 337 10.68 -10.52 9.46
N GLU A 338 10.78 -9.28 9.90
CA GLU A 338 9.62 -8.45 10.24
C GLU A 338 8.75 -8.18 9.02
N LEU A 339 9.37 -7.84 7.87
CA LEU A 339 8.66 -7.58 6.62
C LEU A 339 7.92 -8.83 6.10
N ILE A 340 8.58 -10.00 6.11
CA ILE A 340 7.96 -11.26 5.70
C ILE A 340 6.83 -11.65 6.66
N ARG A 341 7.03 -11.47 7.96
CA ARG A 341 6.02 -11.72 8.98
C ARG A 341 4.79 -10.84 8.78
N THR A 342 4.99 -9.57 8.49
CA THR A 342 3.94 -8.61 8.17
C THR A 342 3.17 -9.01 6.90
N LEU A 343 3.88 -9.41 5.83
CA LEU A 343 3.26 -9.89 4.60
C LEU A 343 2.36 -11.11 4.87
N VAL A 344 2.86 -12.10 5.63
CA VAL A 344 2.10 -13.31 5.99
C VAL A 344 0.87 -12.97 6.84
N GLU A 345 1.01 -12.08 7.83
CA GLU A 345 -0.12 -11.62 8.66
C GLU A 345 -1.22 -10.95 7.83
N ILE A 346 -0.85 -10.09 6.89
CA ILE A 346 -1.78 -9.39 6.01
C ILE A 346 -2.50 -10.38 5.08
N VAL A 347 -1.74 -11.24 4.41
CA VAL A 347 -2.28 -12.16 3.40
C VAL A 347 -3.19 -13.22 4.03
N SER A 348 -2.85 -13.75 5.21
CA SER A 348 -3.71 -14.70 5.93
C SER A 348 -5.06 -14.10 6.34
N LYS A 349 -5.13 -12.77 6.48
CA LYS A 349 -6.37 -12.02 6.77
C LYS A 349 -7.07 -11.52 5.51
N GLY A 350 -6.58 -11.88 4.32
CA GLY A 350 -7.21 -11.57 3.03
C GLY A 350 -6.79 -10.25 2.39
N GLY A 351 -5.86 -9.50 3.02
CA GLY A 351 -5.37 -8.23 2.51
C GLY A 351 -4.24 -8.34 1.50
N ASN A 352 -3.85 -7.20 0.95
CA ASN A 352 -2.63 -6.98 0.18
C ASN A 352 -1.66 -6.12 1.00
N LEU A 353 -0.35 -6.32 0.79
CA LEU A 353 0.70 -5.43 1.30
C LEU A 353 1.21 -4.54 0.16
N LEU A 354 1.16 -3.23 0.35
CA LEU A 354 1.82 -2.23 -0.47
C LEU A 354 3.00 -1.64 0.30
N LEU A 355 4.21 -2.06 -0.05
CA LEU A 355 5.43 -1.74 0.69
C LEU A 355 6.12 -0.50 0.12
N GLY A 356 6.32 0.52 0.95
CA GLY A 356 6.89 1.80 0.56
C GLY A 356 8.41 1.80 0.53
N VAL A 357 8.97 2.33 -0.57
CA VAL A 357 10.39 2.60 -0.75
C VAL A 357 10.54 4.01 -1.32
N GLY A 358 11.42 4.81 -0.70
CA GLY A 358 11.78 6.14 -1.16
C GLY A 358 13.10 6.13 -1.95
N PRO A 359 13.08 6.33 -3.28
CA PRO A 359 14.29 6.49 -4.06
C PRO A 359 15.07 7.77 -3.71
N THR A 360 16.39 7.75 -3.89
CA THR A 360 17.26 8.91 -3.66
C THR A 360 17.00 10.04 -4.66
N GLY A 361 17.47 11.25 -4.35
CA GLY A 361 17.40 12.39 -5.28
C GLY A 361 18.16 12.16 -6.59
N GLU A 362 19.11 11.22 -6.62
CA GLU A 362 19.87 10.85 -7.83
C GLU A 362 19.17 9.76 -8.68
N GLY A 363 18.09 9.15 -8.15
CA GLY A 363 17.31 8.14 -8.86
C GLY A 363 17.76 6.70 -8.59
N GLU A 364 18.31 6.42 -7.41
CA GLU A 364 18.70 5.07 -7.00
C GLU A 364 17.72 4.53 -5.92
N LEU A 365 17.43 3.25 -5.95
CA LEU A 365 16.86 2.59 -4.78
C LEU A 365 17.94 2.45 -3.70
N PRO A 366 17.66 2.81 -2.43
CA PRO A 366 18.64 2.71 -1.36
C PRO A 366 19.20 1.29 -1.21
N ALA A 367 20.51 1.17 -0.97
CA ALA A 367 21.18 -0.13 -0.88
C ALA A 367 20.55 -1.08 0.14
N THR A 368 20.11 -0.55 1.30
CA THR A 368 19.42 -1.33 2.33
C THR A 368 18.05 -1.81 1.84
N ALA A 369 17.30 -0.99 1.10
CA ALA A 369 16.04 -1.42 0.49
C ALA A 369 16.26 -2.56 -0.50
N LEU A 370 17.26 -2.42 -1.41
CA LEU A 370 17.63 -3.47 -2.36
C LEU A 370 18.05 -4.78 -1.65
N GLN A 371 18.78 -4.68 -0.53
CA GLN A 371 19.11 -5.84 0.28
C GLN A 371 17.86 -6.53 0.82
N ARG A 372 16.91 -5.78 1.42
CA ARG A 372 15.65 -6.33 1.92
C ARG A 372 14.83 -6.96 0.81
N MET A 373 14.75 -6.33 -0.36
CA MET A 373 14.05 -6.87 -1.53
C MET A 373 14.64 -8.21 -1.98
N ARG A 374 15.96 -8.34 -2.05
CA ARG A 374 16.63 -9.63 -2.38
C ARG A 374 16.31 -10.70 -1.37
N GLU A 375 16.46 -10.41 -0.07
CA GLU A 375 16.21 -11.35 1.01
C GLU A 375 14.73 -11.79 1.07
N ILE A 376 13.79 -10.89 0.80
CA ILE A 376 12.36 -11.22 0.63
C ILE A 376 12.18 -12.11 -0.60
N GLY A 377 12.82 -11.79 -1.72
CA GLY A 377 12.77 -12.58 -2.95
C GLY A 377 13.26 -14.01 -2.78
N GLU A 378 14.35 -14.22 -2.05
CA GLU A 378 14.84 -15.55 -1.70
C GLU A 378 13.77 -16.36 -0.95
N TRP A 379 13.08 -15.75 0.02
CA TRP A 379 11.98 -16.40 0.72
C TRP A 379 10.77 -16.62 -0.20
N MET A 380 10.41 -15.65 -1.02
CA MET A 380 9.28 -15.73 -1.96
C MET A 380 9.50 -16.78 -3.05
N SER A 381 10.73 -17.02 -3.49
CA SER A 381 11.04 -18.06 -4.48
C SER A 381 10.60 -19.46 -4.02
N VAL A 382 10.58 -19.69 -2.72
CA VAL A 382 10.13 -20.95 -2.09
C VAL A 382 8.65 -20.89 -1.70
N ASN A 383 8.21 -19.75 -1.16
CA ASN A 383 6.92 -19.64 -0.47
C ASN A 383 5.87 -18.84 -1.24
N GLY A 384 6.21 -18.25 -2.39
CA GLY A 384 5.32 -17.35 -3.14
C GLY A 384 3.98 -17.96 -3.52
N SER A 385 3.93 -19.27 -3.74
CA SER A 385 2.67 -19.99 -4.01
C SER A 385 1.72 -20.04 -2.80
N ALA A 386 2.20 -19.77 -1.60
CA ALA A 386 1.37 -19.64 -0.40
C ALA A 386 0.93 -18.20 -0.13
N ILE A 387 1.40 -17.25 -0.93
CA ILE A 387 1.11 -15.83 -0.85
C ILE A 387 0.19 -15.42 -2.01
N HIS A 388 0.68 -15.52 -3.24
CA HIS A 388 -0.06 -15.10 -4.45
C HIS A 388 -1.27 -15.98 -4.72
N GLU A 389 -2.31 -15.37 -5.29
CA GLU A 389 -3.55 -16.05 -5.70
C GLU A 389 -4.27 -16.79 -4.57
N THR A 390 -4.04 -16.36 -3.34
CA THR A 390 -4.66 -16.95 -2.17
C THR A 390 -5.85 -16.14 -1.66
N ARG A 391 -6.70 -16.81 -0.88
CA ARG A 391 -7.83 -16.22 -0.17
C ARG A 391 -7.75 -16.61 1.31
N VAL A 392 -8.49 -15.86 2.13
CA VAL A 392 -8.66 -16.17 3.53
C VAL A 392 -9.44 -17.48 3.72
N ILE A 393 -9.04 -18.26 4.70
CA ILE A 393 -9.75 -19.47 5.14
C ILE A 393 -10.03 -19.37 6.64
N ALA A 394 -11.13 -19.96 7.11
CA ALA A 394 -11.43 -20.01 8.53
C ALA A 394 -10.95 -21.35 9.14
N PRO A 395 -10.26 -21.29 10.30
CA PRO A 395 -9.68 -20.09 10.89
C PRO A 395 -8.47 -19.60 10.08
N TYR A 396 -8.20 -18.31 10.12
CA TYR A 396 -7.03 -17.74 9.43
C TYR A 396 -5.72 -17.91 10.20
N ALA A 397 -5.80 -18.31 11.48
CA ALA A 397 -4.65 -18.46 12.37
C ALA A 397 -4.89 -19.48 13.48
N GLU A 398 -3.82 -20.13 13.93
CA GLU A 398 -3.77 -21.00 15.12
C GLU A 398 -2.38 -20.93 15.74
N GLY A 399 -2.24 -20.32 16.92
CA GLY A 399 -0.94 -20.09 17.54
C GLY A 399 0.03 -19.36 16.63
N LYS A 400 1.18 -20.01 16.33
CA LYS A 400 2.20 -19.48 15.40
C LYS A 400 1.86 -19.70 13.91
N LEU A 401 0.77 -20.37 13.61
CA LEU A 401 0.37 -20.70 12.23
C LEU A 401 -0.56 -19.63 11.65
N ARG A 402 -0.37 -19.34 10.37
CA ARG A 402 -1.25 -18.51 9.55
C ARG A 402 -1.69 -19.33 8.34
N PHE A 403 -2.96 -19.23 8.00
CA PHE A 403 -3.53 -20.07 6.95
C PHE A 403 -3.95 -19.24 5.73
N THR A 404 -3.64 -19.78 4.55
CA THR A 404 -4.11 -19.26 3.26
C THR A 404 -4.63 -20.40 2.41
N GLN A 405 -5.57 -20.11 1.50
CA GLN A 405 -6.10 -21.10 0.57
C GLN A 405 -5.90 -20.66 -0.87
N ASN A 406 -5.34 -21.53 -1.69
CA ASN A 406 -5.23 -21.32 -3.12
C ASN A 406 -6.55 -21.64 -3.85
N LYS A 407 -6.71 -21.13 -5.07
CA LYS A 407 -7.90 -21.36 -5.90
C LYS A 407 -8.13 -22.83 -6.26
N ASP A 408 -7.07 -23.64 -6.26
CA ASP A 408 -7.13 -25.11 -6.49
C ASP A 408 -7.59 -25.88 -5.25
N GLY A 409 -7.89 -25.19 -4.15
CA GLY A 409 -8.33 -25.78 -2.89
C GLY A 409 -7.18 -26.22 -1.96
N ALA A 410 -5.93 -26.13 -2.40
CA ALA A 410 -4.79 -26.38 -1.53
C ALA A 410 -4.73 -25.36 -0.39
N VAL A 411 -4.34 -25.80 0.80
CA VAL A 411 -4.22 -24.93 1.98
C VAL A 411 -2.77 -24.87 2.42
N ASN A 412 -2.32 -23.68 2.79
CA ASN A 412 -0.99 -23.44 3.31
C ASN A 412 -1.09 -23.07 4.79
N ALA A 413 -0.27 -23.73 5.62
CA ALA A 413 -0.06 -23.37 7.02
C ALA A 413 1.34 -22.80 7.19
N ILE A 414 1.42 -21.49 7.34
CA ILE A 414 2.68 -20.73 7.42
C ILE A 414 3.04 -20.55 8.88
N TYR A 415 4.11 -21.19 9.33
CA TYR A 415 4.61 -21.09 10.69
C TYR A 415 5.50 -19.85 10.83
N LEU A 416 5.18 -18.98 11.76
CA LEU A 416 5.90 -17.75 12.10
C LEU A 416 6.78 -18.02 13.34
N PRO A 417 8.09 -18.25 13.17
CA PRO A 417 8.97 -18.58 14.29
C PRO A 417 9.24 -17.40 15.22
N ASP A 418 9.51 -17.65 16.48
CA ASP A 418 10.07 -16.67 17.38
C ASP A 418 11.55 -16.40 17.06
N ALA A 419 12.14 -15.37 17.67
CA ALA A 419 13.48 -14.91 17.32
C ALA A 419 14.58 -15.96 17.57
N ASP A 420 14.38 -16.83 18.54
CA ASP A 420 15.28 -17.92 18.95
C ASP A 420 15.07 -19.22 18.17
N GLU A 421 13.99 -19.32 17.39
CA GLU A 421 13.71 -20.52 16.59
C GLU A 421 14.44 -20.45 15.25
N ALA A 422 15.65 -21.00 15.21
CA ALA A 422 16.48 -21.01 14.00
C ALA A 422 16.08 -22.07 12.97
N GLN A 423 15.28 -23.09 13.34
CA GLN A 423 14.82 -24.17 12.46
C GLN A 423 13.41 -24.62 12.84
N PRO A 424 12.64 -25.22 11.91
CA PRO A 424 11.29 -25.70 12.20
C PRO A 424 11.33 -26.74 13.39
N PRO A 425 10.28 -26.76 14.22
CA PRO A 425 10.17 -27.79 15.26
C PRO A 425 10.08 -29.20 14.66
N ALA A 426 10.48 -30.23 15.41
CA ALA A 426 10.40 -31.62 14.94
C ALA A 426 8.96 -32.08 14.67
N ASN A 427 8.02 -31.53 15.40
CA ASN A 427 6.59 -31.80 15.22
C ASN A 427 5.80 -30.49 15.22
N ILE A 428 4.83 -30.41 14.31
CA ILE A 428 3.85 -29.32 14.26
C ILE A 428 2.47 -29.92 14.46
N THR A 429 1.73 -29.39 15.42
CA THR A 429 0.39 -29.86 15.75
C THR A 429 -0.64 -28.83 15.27
N LEU A 430 -1.69 -29.29 14.62
CA LEU A 430 -2.83 -28.52 14.09
C LEU A 430 -4.11 -29.04 14.71
N GLY A 431 -4.89 -28.18 15.34
CA GLY A 431 -6.23 -28.46 15.84
C GLY A 431 -7.33 -28.07 14.85
N ALA A 432 -7.08 -27.01 14.11
CA ALA A 432 -8.09 -26.36 13.29
C ALA A 432 -8.25 -26.90 11.86
N LEU A 433 -7.19 -27.43 11.27
CA LEU A 433 -7.19 -27.96 9.91
C LEU A 433 -6.86 -29.45 9.88
N ARG A 434 -7.58 -30.20 9.06
CA ARG A 434 -7.37 -31.63 8.89
C ARG A 434 -7.16 -31.97 7.42
N PRO A 435 -6.04 -32.66 7.07
CA PRO A 435 -5.87 -33.13 5.70
C PRO A 435 -7.03 -34.08 5.31
N ALA A 436 -7.47 -33.99 4.05
CA ALA A 436 -8.39 -34.96 3.50
C ALA A 436 -7.75 -36.36 3.43
N PRO A 437 -8.53 -37.45 3.41
CA PRO A 437 -7.99 -38.77 3.18
C PRO A 437 -7.13 -38.82 1.91
N GLY A 438 -5.90 -39.32 2.01
CA GLY A 438 -4.95 -39.38 0.90
C GLY A 438 -4.24 -38.05 0.57
N ALA A 439 -4.54 -36.96 1.29
CA ALA A 439 -3.88 -35.70 1.06
C ALA A 439 -2.39 -35.76 1.41
N GLN A 440 -1.56 -35.12 0.60
CA GLN A 440 -0.14 -34.95 0.84
C GLN A 440 0.10 -33.67 1.64
N VAL A 441 0.99 -33.74 2.61
CA VAL A 441 1.53 -32.60 3.35
C VAL A 441 3.01 -32.44 2.97
N ARG A 442 3.42 -31.23 2.57
CA ARG A 442 4.80 -30.94 2.18
C ARG A 442 5.29 -29.68 2.91
N LEU A 443 6.56 -29.68 3.28
CA LEU A 443 7.25 -28.44 3.62
C LEU A 443 7.73 -27.82 2.29
N LEU A 444 7.34 -26.59 1.98
CA LEU A 444 7.80 -25.93 0.75
C LEU A 444 9.32 -25.85 0.72
N GLY A 445 9.91 -26.04 -0.45
CA GLY A 445 11.36 -26.18 -0.63
C GLY A 445 11.91 -27.59 -0.35
N ILE A 446 11.04 -28.55 0.04
CA ILE A 446 11.40 -29.95 0.26
C ILE A 446 10.54 -30.86 -0.62
N ASP A 447 11.18 -31.72 -1.42
CA ASP A 447 10.48 -32.50 -2.43
C ASP A 447 9.64 -33.66 -1.87
N ARG A 448 10.02 -34.19 -0.70
CA ARG A 448 9.37 -35.37 -0.10
C ARG A 448 8.15 -34.97 0.74
N PRO A 449 7.04 -35.71 0.63
CA PRO A 449 5.91 -35.58 1.55
C PRO A 449 6.31 -35.85 2.98
N LEU A 450 5.69 -35.16 3.93
CA LEU A 450 5.84 -35.33 5.35
C LEU A 450 4.87 -36.39 5.87
N ALA A 451 5.30 -37.15 6.87
CA ALA A 451 4.43 -38.04 7.63
C ALA A 451 3.53 -37.22 8.56
N TRP A 452 2.24 -37.56 8.58
CA TRP A 452 1.28 -36.98 9.50
C TRP A 452 0.34 -38.01 10.07
N ARG A 453 -0.19 -37.77 11.26
CA ARG A 453 -1.16 -38.64 11.94
C ARG A 453 -2.23 -37.78 12.61
N GLU A 454 -3.47 -38.21 12.54
CA GLU A 454 -4.56 -37.67 13.33
C GLU A 454 -4.70 -38.46 14.63
N ARG A 455 -4.74 -37.75 15.74
CA ARG A 455 -4.96 -38.32 17.08
C ARG A 455 -5.66 -37.29 17.95
N ASP A 456 -6.67 -37.74 18.70
CA ASP A 456 -7.42 -36.91 19.67
C ASP A 456 -7.90 -35.59 19.11
N GLY A 457 -8.41 -35.59 17.86
CA GLY A 457 -8.92 -34.38 17.19
C GLY A 457 -7.86 -33.41 16.69
N SER A 458 -6.58 -33.74 16.76
CA SER A 458 -5.47 -32.95 16.27
C SER A 458 -4.65 -33.70 15.22
N VAL A 459 -4.02 -32.96 14.30
CA VAL A 459 -3.10 -33.47 13.30
C VAL A 459 -1.68 -33.18 13.74
N ASN A 460 -0.87 -34.20 13.87
CA ASN A 460 0.55 -34.09 14.19
C ASN A 460 1.38 -34.37 12.92
N ILE A 461 2.21 -33.43 12.52
CA ILE A 461 3.08 -33.52 11.34
C ILE A 461 4.51 -33.62 11.83
N THR A 462 5.23 -34.66 11.38
CA THR A 462 6.62 -34.90 11.74
C THR A 462 7.55 -34.36 10.66
N LEU A 463 8.48 -33.51 11.06
CA LEU A 463 9.51 -32.96 10.20
C LEU A 463 10.84 -33.68 10.43
N PRO A 464 11.33 -34.46 9.44
CA PRO A 464 12.63 -35.13 9.54
C PRO A 464 13.77 -34.13 9.74
N GLU A 465 14.81 -34.51 10.46
CA GLU A 465 15.95 -33.62 10.76
C GLU A 465 16.57 -33.03 9.49
N ALA A 466 16.75 -33.83 8.42
CA ALA A 466 17.29 -33.36 7.15
C ALA A 466 16.43 -32.23 6.53
N ALA A 467 15.09 -32.30 6.65
CA ALA A 467 14.18 -31.25 6.17
C ALA A 467 14.29 -29.97 7.03
N ARG A 468 14.40 -30.14 8.34
CA ARG A 468 14.57 -29.06 9.31
C ARG A 468 15.88 -28.31 9.08
N GLN A 469 16.97 -29.02 8.87
CA GLN A 469 18.30 -28.42 8.58
C GLN A 469 18.28 -27.64 7.26
N LYS A 470 17.64 -28.17 6.21
CA LYS A 470 17.53 -27.47 4.92
C LYS A 470 16.72 -26.20 5.04
N ALA A 471 15.71 -26.16 5.91
CA ALA A 471 14.83 -24.98 6.13
C ALA A 471 15.38 -24.01 7.19
N ARG A 472 16.57 -24.26 7.73
CA ARG A 472 17.18 -23.46 8.80
C ARG A 472 17.40 -22.02 8.37
N GLY A 473 17.11 -21.08 9.25
CA GLY A 473 17.36 -19.64 9.05
C GLY A 473 16.27 -18.91 8.26
N ALA A 474 15.26 -19.60 7.67
CA ALA A 474 14.18 -18.93 6.98
C ALA A 474 13.29 -18.12 7.94
N ALA A 475 12.78 -17.01 7.46
CA ALA A 475 11.93 -16.09 8.23
C ALA A 475 10.57 -16.70 8.60
N ALA A 476 10.07 -17.64 7.81
CA ALA A 476 8.86 -18.41 8.05
C ALA A 476 8.92 -19.72 7.24
N TRP A 477 8.17 -20.73 7.68
CA TRP A 477 8.11 -22.06 7.04
C TRP A 477 6.69 -22.43 6.67
N THR A 478 6.50 -22.92 5.46
CA THR A 478 5.17 -23.22 4.93
C THR A 478 4.94 -24.73 4.77
N LEU A 479 3.92 -25.25 5.45
CA LEU A 479 3.35 -26.56 5.17
C LEU A 479 2.22 -26.41 4.16
N ARG A 480 2.29 -27.11 3.03
CA ARG A 480 1.24 -27.14 2.02
C ARG A 480 0.47 -28.45 2.08
N PHE A 481 -0.83 -28.34 2.19
CA PHE A 481 -1.79 -29.45 2.17
C PHE A 481 -2.44 -29.48 0.78
N SER A 482 -2.36 -30.61 0.10
CA SER A 482 -2.99 -30.75 -1.22
C SER A 482 -4.53 -30.68 -1.17
N ALA A 483 -5.11 -31.07 -0.03
CA ALA A 483 -6.52 -30.91 0.28
C ALA A 483 -6.76 -30.98 1.78
N VAL A 484 -7.79 -30.30 2.27
CA VAL A 484 -8.27 -30.38 3.66
C VAL A 484 -9.74 -30.79 3.70
N ARG A 485 -10.19 -31.37 4.83
CA ARG A 485 -11.61 -31.59 5.06
C ARG A 485 -12.27 -30.29 5.46
N GLY A 486 -13.45 -30.04 4.90
CA GLY A 486 -14.33 -28.96 5.31
C GLY A 486 -14.93 -29.19 6.71
#